data_1f7feee894d12d0d89f3012dd65b175c
#
_entry.id   1f7feee894d12d0d89f3012dd65b175c
#
_cell.length_a   1.000
_cell.length_b   1.000
_cell.length_c   1.000
_cell.angle_alpha   90.00
_cell.angle_beta   90.00
_cell.angle_gamma   90.00
#
_symmetry.space_group_name_H-M   'P 1'
#
loop_
_entity.id
_entity.type
_entity.pdbx_description
1 polymer ?
#
loop_
_entity_poly.entity_id
_entity_poly.type
_entity_poly.pdbx_seq_one_letter_code
_entity_poly.pdbx_strand_id
1 'polypeptide(L)'
;MVYIIPRSWTSGAYFKQFRKRFFEEGALEHIHLFVSRDKVFEKESVLQETIIIKAKKTQSKPNTITITTTQSNADFSNRTVFEAPYSTVVNGDASYVYLVTSTEEVQILNELNRWTDTLPDIGLKMKTGLTVDFRNREALRDSAEDDAVPLFYSQHIQDGKVVFPAGKEHEYIVTEQRGLLQENTNYLFVKRFTAKEEHRRLQCGVYLARKHPEYAEISTQNKINFISGLRELSECVVYGLYVLFNSTLYDSYYRILNGSTQVNSTEINSMPVPPMNTIEAMGKELIRVRDMSEATCDNILRSYI
;
A
#
# COMPACT_ATOMS: atom_id res chain seq x y z
N MET A 1 6.22 31.03 -3.95
CA MET A 1 6.67 30.60 -2.61
C MET A 1 7.53 29.35 -2.73
N VAL A 2 8.51 29.20 -1.84
CA VAL A 2 9.38 28.03 -1.78
C VAL A 2 9.40 27.55 -0.33
N TYR A 3 9.21 26.24 -0.14
CA TYR A 3 9.22 25.63 1.18
C TYR A 3 10.02 24.34 1.19
N ILE A 4 10.69 24.05 2.31
CA ILE A 4 11.21 22.73 2.65
C ILE A 4 10.24 22.09 3.65
N ILE A 5 9.72 20.94 3.33
CA ILE A 5 8.64 20.27 4.09
C ILE A 5 8.78 18.76 4.03
N PRO A 6 8.22 18.03 5.00
CA PRO A 6 8.13 16.57 4.92
C PRO A 6 7.33 16.12 3.70
N ARG A 7 7.74 15.01 3.07
CA ARG A 7 7.02 14.40 1.95
C ARG A 7 5.61 13.93 2.29
N SER A 8 5.31 13.62 3.55
CA SER A 8 4.06 12.97 3.99
C SER A 8 2.77 13.67 3.58
N TRP A 9 2.80 14.96 3.23
CA TRP A 9 1.62 15.68 2.75
C TRP A 9 1.21 15.30 1.31
N THR A 10 2.12 14.70 0.53
CA THR A 10 1.85 14.36 -0.88
C THR A 10 0.84 13.25 -1.05
N SER A 11 0.66 12.40 -0.02
CA SER A 11 -0.31 11.30 0.03
C SER A 11 -1.00 11.23 1.40
N GLY A 12 -1.72 10.16 1.66
CA GLY A 12 -2.37 9.94 2.94
C GLY A 12 -3.63 10.77 3.20
N ALA A 13 -4.52 10.21 4.01
CA ALA A 13 -5.84 10.79 4.29
C ALA A 13 -5.77 12.08 5.12
N TYR A 14 -4.79 12.16 6.05
CA TYR A 14 -4.65 13.29 6.96
C TYR A 14 -4.52 14.64 6.23
N PHE A 15 -3.79 14.66 5.11
CA PHE A 15 -3.53 15.88 4.35
C PHE A 15 -4.50 16.10 3.17
N LYS A 16 -5.57 15.30 3.04
CA LYS A 16 -6.51 15.41 1.91
C LYS A 16 -7.10 16.82 1.77
N GLN A 17 -7.58 17.41 2.87
CA GLN A 17 -8.18 18.76 2.84
C GLN A 17 -7.14 19.84 2.54
N PHE A 18 -5.91 19.68 3.08
CA PHE A 18 -4.81 20.59 2.76
C PHE A 18 -4.49 20.56 1.26
N ARG A 19 -4.31 19.36 0.66
CA ARG A 19 -4.03 19.22 -0.77
C ARG A 19 -5.13 19.83 -1.62
N LYS A 20 -6.39 19.54 -1.30
CA LYS A 20 -7.54 20.09 -2.03
C LYS A 20 -7.46 21.61 -2.07
N ARG A 21 -7.37 22.26 -0.92
CA ARG A 21 -7.30 23.71 -0.85
C ARG A 21 -6.06 24.29 -1.51
N PHE A 22 -4.91 23.64 -1.33
CA PHE A 22 -3.66 24.06 -1.95
C PHE A 22 -3.77 24.08 -3.47
N PHE A 23 -4.35 23.05 -4.08
CA PHE A 23 -4.50 22.95 -5.53
C PHE A 23 -5.70 23.72 -6.09
N GLU A 24 -6.67 24.13 -5.28
CA GLU A 24 -7.69 25.08 -5.68
C GLU A 24 -7.11 26.49 -5.89
N GLU A 25 -6.16 26.91 -5.07
CA GLU A 25 -5.62 28.27 -5.04
C GLU A 25 -4.24 28.39 -5.70
N GLY A 26 -3.53 27.29 -5.91
CA GLY A 26 -2.15 27.30 -6.38
C GLY A 26 -1.78 26.12 -7.27
N ALA A 27 -0.58 26.21 -7.83
CA ALA A 27 0.04 25.15 -8.62
C ALA A 27 1.50 24.94 -8.20
N LEU A 28 1.94 23.68 -8.25
CA LEU A 28 3.36 23.34 -8.14
C LEU A 28 4.06 23.65 -9.46
N GLU A 29 5.23 24.26 -9.38
CA GLU A 29 6.10 24.52 -10.55
C GLU A 29 7.35 23.65 -10.52
N HIS A 30 7.85 23.32 -9.29
CA HIS A 30 9.07 22.55 -9.12
C HIS A 30 9.00 21.77 -7.81
N ILE A 31 9.52 20.54 -7.84
CA ILE A 31 9.73 19.70 -6.67
C ILE A 31 11.19 19.25 -6.67
N HIS A 32 11.88 19.41 -5.54
CA HIS A 32 13.18 18.80 -5.31
C HIS A 32 13.06 17.68 -4.28
N LEU A 33 13.60 16.51 -4.62
CA LEU A 33 13.57 15.31 -3.80
C LEU A 33 14.97 15.02 -3.25
N PHE A 34 15.06 14.82 -1.95
CA PHE A 34 16.23 14.20 -1.34
C PHE A 34 16.00 12.68 -1.27
N VAL A 35 16.81 11.91 -1.98
CA VAL A 35 16.66 10.45 -2.04
C VAL A 35 16.97 9.79 -0.70
N SER A 36 18.00 10.28 0.01
CA SER A 36 18.34 9.80 1.33
C SER A 36 17.47 10.42 2.42
N ARG A 37 16.97 9.58 3.34
CA ARG A 37 16.15 10.02 4.47
C ARG A 37 16.97 10.50 5.67
N ASP A 38 18.20 10.05 5.78
CA ASP A 38 19.09 10.27 6.91
C ASP A 38 20.05 11.44 6.70
N LYS A 39 20.47 11.72 5.46
CA LYS A 39 21.52 12.70 5.17
C LYS A 39 21.06 14.15 5.17
N VAL A 40 19.76 14.45 5.14
CA VAL A 40 19.27 15.84 5.14
C VAL A 40 19.30 16.45 6.54
N PHE A 41 18.95 15.66 7.56
CA PHE A 41 18.94 16.04 8.97
C PHE A 41 19.79 15.05 9.80
N GLU A 42 20.98 14.71 9.29
CA GLU A 42 21.90 13.76 9.93
C GLU A 42 22.29 14.17 11.35
N LYS A 43 22.54 15.46 11.55
CA LYS A 43 22.93 16.01 12.86
C LYS A 43 21.83 15.92 13.92
N GLU A 44 20.58 15.97 13.50
CA GLU A 44 19.40 15.89 14.35
C GLU A 44 18.90 14.44 14.53
N SER A 45 19.56 13.46 13.90
CA SER A 45 19.18 12.04 13.93
C SER A 45 17.70 11.79 13.52
N VAL A 46 17.17 12.61 12.60
CA VAL A 46 15.78 12.55 12.15
C VAL A 46 15.71 11.80 10.82
N LEU A 47 15.07 10.63 10.82
CA LEU A 47 14.75 9.85 9.62
C LEU A 47 13.46 10.38 8.99
N GLN A 48 13.56 11.40 8.16
CA GLN A 48 12.40 11.97 7.49
C GLN A 48 12.67 12.28 6.02
N GLU A 49 11.78 11.79 5.15
CA GLU A 49 11.79 12.22 3.75
C GLU A 49 11.33 13.66 3.66
N THR A 50 12.21 14.47 3.15
CA THR A 50 12.00 15.91 2.99
C THR A 50 12.05 16.26 1.51
N ILE A 51 11.22 17.21 1.12
CA ILE A 51 11.18 17.77 -0.24
C ILE A 51 11.23 19.29 -0.17
N ILE A 52 11.74 19.90 -1.24
CA ILE A 52 11.58 21.35 -1.44
C ILE A 52 10.55 21.53 -2.55
N ILE A 53 9.57 22.38 -2.32
CA ILE A 53 8.56 22.72 -3.32
C ILE A 53 8.65 24.19 -3.70
N LYS A 54 8.47 24.47 -4.99
CA LYS A 54 8.18 25.81 -5.50
C LYS A 54 6.74 25.81 -6.01
N ALA A 55 5.94 26.71 -5.48
CA ALA A 55 4.54 26.85 -5.84
C ALA A 55 4.19 28.30 -6.17
N LYS A 56 3.21 28.47 -7.03
CA LYS A 56 2.66 29.77 -7.43
C LYS A 56 1.18 29.84 -7.08
N LYS A 57 0.73 30.97 -6.56
CA LYS A 57 -0.70 31.24 -6.36
C LYS A 57 -1.30 31.53 -7.75
N THR A 58 -2.05 30.58 -8.29
CA THR A 58 -2.69 30.66 -9.60
C THR A 58 -3.73 29.56 -9.74
N GLN A 59 -4.78 29.82 -10.48
CA GLN A 59 -5.74 28.78 -10.88
C GLN A 59 -5.33 28.02 -12.14
N SER A 60 -4.49 28.64 -12.97
CA SER A 60 -3.93 28.01 -14.17
C SER A 60 -2.82 27.03 -13.78
N LYS A 61 -2.96 25.78 -14.20
CA LYS A 61 -1.94 24.75 -13.97
C LYS A 61 -0.94 24.73 -15.12
N PRO A 62 0.37 24.55 -14.86
CA PRO A 62 1.34 24.39 -15.92
C PRO A 62 1.15 23.04 -16.63
N ASN A 63 1.64 22.91 -17.87
CA ASN A 63 1.60 21.65 -18.59
C ASN A 63 2.54 20.61 -17.98
N THR A 64 3.71 21.07 -17.51
CA THR A 64 4.73 20.23 -16.90
C THR A 64 5.15 20.78 -15.54
N ILE A 65 5.77 19.94 -14.75
CA ILE A 65 6.41 20.27 -13.48
C ILE A 65 7.86 19.79 -13.53
N THR A 66 8.79 20.64 -13.10
CA THR A 66 10.20 20.29 -12.99
C THR A 66 10.42 19.50 -11.70
N ILE A 67 11.03 18.33 -11.79
CA ILE A 67 11.43 17.50 -10.67
C ILE A 67 12.95 17.38 -10.67
N THR A 68 13.57 17.67 -9.55
CA THR A 68 15.01 17.49 -9.38
C THR A 68 15.28 16.55 -8.22
N THR A 69 16.36 15.79 -8.30
CA THR A 69 16.76 14.89 -7.22
C THR A 69 18.24 15.06 -6.87
N THR A 70 18.57 14.89 -5.59
CA THR A 70 19.94 14.73 -5.08
C THR A 70 19.96 13.63 -4.03
N GLN A 71 21.13 13.07 -3.74
CA GLN A 71 21.25 12.10 -2.65
C GLN A 71 21.10 12.78 -1.28
N SER A 72 21.63 13.99 -1.14
CA SER A 72 21.61 14.76 0.12
C SER A 72 21.55 16.27 -0.16
N ASN A 73 21.60 17.04 0.90
CA ASN A 73 21.71 18.51 0.87
C ASN A 73 23.13 19.02 0.51
N ALA A 74 24.11 18.10 0.41
CA ALA A 74 25.52 18.46 0.12
C ALA A 74 25.91 18.32 -1.36
N ASP A 75 25.07 17.74 -2.20
CA ASP A 75 25.40 17.34 -3.59
C ASP A 75 24.51 17.99 -4.67
N PHE A 76 24.03 19.21 -4.44
CA PHE A 76 23.19 19.95 -5.40
C PHE A 76 23.85 20.17 -6.77
N SER A 77 25.18 20.13 -6.86
CA SER A 77 25.91 20.20 -8.14
C SER A 77 25.65 19.00 -9.03
N ASN A 78 25.34 17.85 -8.44
CA ASN A 78 25.08 16.57 -9.14
C ASN A 78 23.58 16.25 -9.24
N ARG A 79 22.72 17.27 -9.17
CA ARG A 79 21.27 17.06 -9.27
C ARG A 79 20.89 16.49 -10.62
N THR A 80 19.99 15.55 -10.63
CA THR A 80 19.26 15.16 -11.82
C THR A 80 18.09 16.13 -12.06
N VAL A 81 17.66 16.28 -13.30
CA VAL A 81 16.51 17.13 -13.68
C VAL A 81 15.59 16.31 -14.57
N PHE A 82 14.31 16.30 -14.24
CA PHE A 82 13.27 15.59 -14.97
C PHE A 82 12.03 16.47 -15.11
N GLU A 83 11.43 16.49 -16.31
CA GLU A 83 10.16 17.16 -16.56
C GLU A 83 9.05 16.14 -16.69
N ALA A 84 8.00 16.27 -15.89
CA ALA A 84 6.85 15.38 -15.90
C ALA A 84 5.56 16.14 -16.25
N PRO A 85 4.57 15.49 -16.91
CA PRO A 85 3.25 16.09 -17.10
C PRO A 85 2.61 16.44 -15.76
N TYR A 86 2.08 17.65 -15.62
CA TYR A 86 1.45 18.10 -14.38
C TYR A 86 0.30 17.17 -13.94
N SER A 87 -0.51 16.73 -14.91
CA SER A 87 -1.64 15.83 -14.67
C SER A 87 -1.24 14.43 -14.21
N THR A 88 -0.02 13.99 -14.49
CA THR A 88 0.54 12.73 -13.95
C THR A 88 1.02 12.93 -12.53
N VAL A 89 1.66 14.06 -12.23
CA VAL A 89 2.20 14.35 -10.90
C VAL A 89 1.09 14.68 -9.90
N VAL A 90 0.09 15.47 -10.28
CA VAL A 90 -1.05 15.84 -9.42
C VAL A 90 -2.30 15.21 -9.99
N ASN A 91 -2.75 14.13 -9.38
CA ASN A 91 -3.82 13.29 -9.91
C ASN A 91 -4.77 12.73 -8.85
N GLY A 92 -5.96 12.32 -9.30
CA GLY A 92 -7.01 11.69 -8.52
C GLY A 92 -7.82 12.67 -7.64
N ASP A 93 -8.99 12.20 -7.16
CA ASP A 93 -9.92 12.99 -6.34
C ASP A 93 -9.34 13.48 -5.01
N ALA A 94 -8.31 12.79 -4.53
CA ALA A 94 -7.58 13.17 -3.32
C ALA A 94 -6.43 14.14 -3.60
N SER A 95 -6.22 14.55 -4.89
CA SER A 95 -5.13 15.40 -5.35
C SER A 95 -3.77 14.90 -4.86
N TYR A 96 -3.51 13.61 -5.01
CA TYR A 96 -2.21 13.04 -4.65
C TYR A 96 -1.10 13.64 -5.50
N VAL A 97 0.09 13.76 -4.92
CA VAL A 97 1.30 14.21 -5.61
C VAL A 97 2.22 13.01 -5.79
N TYR A 98 2.26 12.48 -6.99
CA TYR A 98 3.11 11.37 -7.39
C TYR A 98 4.53 11.88 -7.66
N LEU A 99 5.47 11.45 -6.86
CA LEU A 99 6.84 11.94 -6.94
C LEU A 99 7.66 11.08 -7.91
N VAL A 100 7.38 11.23 -9.20
CA VAL A 100 8.12 10.55 -10.27
C VAL A 100 9.49 11.19 -10.47
N THR A 101 10.47 10.37 -10.82
CA THR A 101 11.86 10.79 -11.03
C THR A 101 12.42 10.36 -12.38
N SER A 102 11.65 9.56 -13.12
CA SER A 102 12.06 9.02 -14.42
C SER A 102 10.87 8.82 -15.38
N THR A 103 11.18 8.63 -16.65
CA THR A 103 10.19 8.33 -17.69
C THR A 103 9.52 6.98 -17.44
N GLU A 104 10.27 6.01 -16.91
CA GLU A 104 9.77 4.67 -16.57
C GLU A 104 8.69 4.76 -15.48
N GLU A 105 8.89 5.59 -14.45
CA GLU A 105 7.89 5.81 -13.41
C GLU A 105 6.62 6.48 -13.95
N VAL A 106 6.75 7.43 -14.89
CA VAL A 106 5.60 8.00 -15.58
C VAL A 106 4.86 6.94 -16.41
N GLN A 107 5.59 6.03 -17.08
CA GLN A 107 4.99 4.92 -17.82
C GLN A 107 4.22 3.97 -16.90
N ILE A 108 4.78 3.61 -15.74
CA ILE A 108 4.12 2.78 -14.72
C ILE A 108 2.77 3.41 -14.30
N LEU A 109 2.76 4.72 -13.99
CA LEU A 109 1.54 5.41 -13.65
C LEU A 109 0.52 5.39 -14.78
N ASN A 110 0.95 5.68 -16.00
CA ASN A 110 0.08 5.72 -17.18
C ASN A 110 -0.48 4.35 -17.52
N GLU A 111 0.29 3.29 -17.34
CA GLU A 111 -0.11 1.91 -17.60
C GLU A 111 -1.22 1.46 -16.66
N LEU A 112 -1.04 1.64 -15.36
CA LEU A 112 -2.05 1.26 -14.36
C LEU A 112 -3.27 2.19 -14.37
N ASN A 113 -3.10 3.48 -14.65
CA ASN A 113 -4.19 4.45 -14.74
C ASN A 113 -5.13 4.22 -15.96
N ARG A 114 -4.89 3.21 -16.78
CA ARG A 114 -5.87 2.73 -17.78
C ARG A 114 -7.05 2.04 -17.10
N TRP A 115 -6.83 1.46 -15.92
CA TRP A 115 -7.91 1.01 -15.07
C TRP A 115 -8.52 2.20 -14.35
N THR A 116 -9.83 2.33 -14.43
CA THR A 116 -10.57 3.47 -13.85
C THR A 116 -11.21 3.14 -12.51
N ASP A 117 -11.35 1.85 -12.20
CA ASP A 117 -11.95 1.39 -10.97
C ASP A 117 -10.90 1.34 -9.84
N THR A 118 -11.37 1.48 -8.63
CA THR A 118 -10.63 1.26 -7.38
C THR A 118 -11.20 0.06 -6.63
N LEU A 119 -10.52 -0.42 -5.57
CA LEU A 119 -11.07 -1.51 -4.76
C LEU A 119 -12.50 -1.24 -4.28
N PRO A 120 -12.87 -0.05 -3.75
CA PRO A 120 -14.25 0.26 -3.39
C PRO A 120 -15.25 0.18 -4.55
N ASP A 121 -14.86 0.59 -5.75
CA ASP A 121 -15.76 0.59 -6.92
C ASP A 121 -16.14 -0.82 -7.35
N ILE A 122 -15.26 -1.79 -7.14
CA ILE A 122 -15.53 -3.21 -7.42
C ILE A 122 -16.05 -3.99 -6.19
N GLY A 123 -16.46 -3.29 -5.13
CA GLY A 123 -17.05 -3.89 -3.93
C GLY A 123 -16.05 -4.51 -2.95
N LEU A 124 -14.77 -4.19 -3.09
CA LEU A 124 -13.68 -4.61 -2.20
C LEU A 124 -13.18 -3.46 -1.34
N LYS A 125 -12.56 -3.76 -0.21
CA LYS A 125 -11.95 -2.74 0.63
C LYS A 125 -10.79 -3.29 1.45
N MET A 126 -9.65 -2.63 1.40
CA MET A 126 -8.59 -2.86 2.36
C MET A 126 -8.93 -2.16 3.69
N LYS A 127 -8.85 -2.91 4.76
CA LYS A 127 -9.03 -2.47 6.15
C LYS A 127 -7.76 -2.75 6.95
N THR A 128 -7.57 -2.03 8.05
CA THR A 128 -6.50 -2.32 9.01
C THR A 128 -6.97 -3.33 10.03
N GLY A 129 -6.08 -4.22 10.47
CA GLY A 129 -6.35 -5.22 11.50
C GLY A 129 -6.90 -4.62 12.78
N LEU A 130 -7.73 -5.39 13.45
CA LEU A 130 -8.66 -4.93 14.48
C LEU A 130 -8.00 -4.83 15.86
N THR A 131 -7.07 -5.75 16.17
CA THR A 131 -6.54 -5.92 17.51
C THR A 131 -5.23 -5.16 17.70
N VAL A 132 -5.22 -4.31 18.72
CA VAL A 132 -4.00 -3.69 19.25
C VAL A 132 -3.54 -4.51 20.45
N ASP A 133 -2.55 -5.38 20.26
CA ASP A 133 -2.09 -6.40 21.21
C ASP A 133 -1.78 -5.82 22.61
N PHE A 134 -0.99 -4.75 22.70
CA PHE A 134 -0.62 -4.15 23.97
C PHE A 134 -1.81 -3.55 24.77
N ARG A 135 -2.95 -3.30 24.12
CA ARG A 135 -4.18 -2.81 24.75
C ARG A 135 -5.10 -3.94 25.21
N ASN A 136 -4.87 -5.15 24.69
CA ASN A 136 -5.74 -6.30 24.91
C ASN A 136 -4.97 -7.48 25.54
N ARG A 137 -3.90 -7.22 26.31
CA ARG A 137 -3.00 -8.25 26.84
C ARG A 137 -3.70 -9.37 27.62
N GLU A 138 -4.71 -9.01 28.38
CA GLU A 138 -5.47 -9.97 29.21
C GLU A 138 -6.28 -10.97 28.36
N ALA A 139 -6.61 -10.58 27.13
CA ALA A 139 -7.35 -11.42 26.20
C ALA A 139 -6.45 -12.35 25.38
N LEU A 140 -5.13 -12.13 25.36
CA LEU A 140 -4.17 -12.89 24.55
C LEU A 140 -3.89 -14.26 25.14
N ARG A 141 -3.70 -15.27 24.28
CA ARG A 141 -3.38 -16.66 24.65
C ARG A 141 -2.28 -17.22 23.74
N ASP A 142 -1.48 -18.12 24.31
CA ASP A 142 -0.39 -18.79 23.59
C ASP A 142 -0.82 -20.11 22.94
N SER A 143 -1.98 -20.63 23.31
CA SER A 143 -2.52 -21.90 22.81
C SER A 143 -4.01 -21.78 22.52
N ALA A 144 -4.53 -22.74 21.77
CA ALA A 144 -5.95 -22.91 21.56
C ALA A 144 -6.60 -23.38 22.87
N GLU A 145 -7.19 -22.45 23.61
CA GLU A 145 -8.06 -22.70 24.76
C GLU A 145 -9.53 -22.69 24.31
N ASP A 146 -10.43 -23.09 25.21
CA ASP A 146 -11.86 -22.97 24.94
C ASP A 146 -12.21 -21.50 24.61
N ASP A 147 -13.00 -21.31 23.58
CA ASP A 147 -13.42 -20.00 23.02
C ASP A 147 -12.29 -19.11 22.46
N ALA A 148 -11.06 -19.61 22.35
CA ALA A 148 -9.97 -18.88 21.72
C ALA A 148 -10.06 -18.95 20.19
N VAL A 149 -9.89 -17.81 19.55
CA VAL A 149 -9.82 -17.71 18.08
C VAL A 149 -8.42 -17.29 17.63
N PRO A 150 -8.01 -17.64 16.42
CA PRO A 150 -6.72 -17.24 15.86
C PRO A 150 -6.56 -15.70 15.82
N LEU A 151 -5.40 -15.21 16.26
CA LEU A 151 -4.97 -13.82 16.12
C LEU A 151 -3.77 -13.76 15.16
N PHE A 152 -4.00 -13.25 13.97
CA PHE A 152 -2.98 -13.19 12.93
C PHE A 152 -2.09 -11.96 13.08
N TYR A 153 -0.78 -12.17 12.94
CA TYR A 153 0.28 -11.17 12.94
C TYR A 153 1.00 -11.13 11.59
N SER A 154 1.79 -10.09 11.34
CA SER A 154 2.58 -9.97 10.11
C SER A 154 3.56 -11.12 9.87
N GLN A 155 4.00 -11.80 10.93
CA GLN A 155 4.88 -12.97 10.88
C GLN A 155 4.20 -14.21 10.28
N HIS A 156 2.87 -14.29 10.30
CA HIS A 156 2.11 -15.35 9.65
C HIS A 156 2.12 -15.24 8.12
N ILE A 157 2.49 -14.07 7.58
CA ILE A 157 2.63 -13.89 6.12
C ILE A 157 4.01 -14.37 5.70
N GLN A 158 4.07 -15.56 5.08
CA GLN A 158 5.30 -16.25 4.68
C GLN A 158 5.14 -16.77 3.25
N ASP A 159 6.07 -16.42 2.37
CA ASP A 159 6.13 -16.91 0.97
C ASP A 159 4.78 -16.85 0.23
N GLY A 160 4.07 -15.72 0.37
CA GLY A 160 2.79 -15.50 -0.30
C GLY A 160 1.58 -16.18 0.33
N LYS A 161 1.75 -16.90 1.44
CA LYS A 161 0.70 -17.63 2.15
C LYS A 161 0.58 -17.14 3.58
N VAL A 162 -0.58 -17.38 4.18
CA VAL A 162 -0.75 -17.24 5.62
C VAL A 162 -0.58 -18.61 6.26
N VAL A 163 0.42 -18.70 7.15
CA VAL A 163 0.76 -19.91 7.91
C VAL A 163 0.27 -19.74 9.34
N PHE A 164 -0.48 -20.70 9.85
CA PHE A 164 -0.97 -20.68 11.22
C PHE A 164 -1.12 -22.13 11.75
N PRO A 165 -0.72 -22.42 12.99
CA PRO A 165 0.10 -21.55 13.83
C PRO A 165 1.53 -21.38 13.29
N ALA A 166 2.22 -20.29 13.65
CA ALA A 166 3.61 -20.03 13.29
C ALA A 166 4.60 -20.16 14.46
N GLY A 167 4.09 -20.55 15.63
CA GLY A 167 4.88 -20.70 16.86
C GLY A 167 5.25 -19.37 17.52
N LYS A 168 4.46 -18.34 17.26
CA LYS A 168 4.62 -17.03 17.90
C LYS A 168 3.87 -16.99 19.24
N GLU A 169 4.39 -16.26 20.21
CA GLU A 169 3.63 -15.94 21.43
C GLU A 169 2.34 -15.17 21.09
N HIS A 170 1.27 -15.48 21.81
CA HIS A 170 -0.01 -14.79 21.70
C HIS A 170 -0.69 -14.91 20.32
N GLU A 171 -0.65 -16.12 19.74
CA GLU A 171 -1.32 -16.39 18.44
C GLU A 171 -2.84 -16.59 18.56
N TYR A 172 -3.41 -16.48 19.77
CA TYR A 172 -4.83 -16.62 20.02
C TYR A 172 -5.37 -15.46 20.85
N ILE A 173 -6.67 -15.24 20.76
CA ILE A 173 -7.39 -14.24 21.57
C ILE A 173 -8.73 -14.80 22.04
N VAL A 174 -9.06 -14.56 23.32
CA VAL A 174 -10.38 -14.81 23.91
C VAL A 174 -11.03 -13.47 24.20
N THR A 175 -12.14 -13.15 23.52
CA THR A 175 -12.80 -11.86 23.70
C THR A 175 -14.27 -11.91 23.28
N GLU A 176 -15.11 -11.20 24.03
CA GLU A 176 -16.52 -10.93 23.65
C GLU A 176 -16.67 -9.64 22.84
N GLN A 177 -15.59 -8.86 22.67
CA GLN A 177 -15.61 -7.61 21.94
C GLN A 177 -15.70 -7.85 20.43
N ARG A 178 -16.89 -7.79 19.88
CA ARG A 178 -17.17 -7.98 18.44
C ARG A 178 -16.29 -7.13 17.52
N GLY A 179 -15.88 -5.94 17.97
CA GLY A 179 -14.98 -5.06 17.21
C GLY A 179 -13.54 -5.57 17.05
N LEU A 180 -13.14 -6.61 17.77
CA LEU A 180 -11.82 -7.26 17.65
C LEU A 180 -11.89 -8.54 16.81
N LEU A 181 -13.08 -8.99 16.42
CA LEU A 181 -13.33 -10.22 15.70
C LEU A 181 -13.82 -9.93 14.28
N GLN A 182 -13.54 -10.84 13.38
CA GLN A 182 -14.03 -10.85 12.00
C GLN A 182 -14.40 -12.28 11.60
N GLU A 183 -15.33 -12.41 10.67
CA GLU A 183 -15.74 -13.73 10.13
C GLU A 183 -14.54 -14.47 9.55
N ASN A 184 -14.51 -15.78 9.73
CA ASN A 184 -13.51 -16.63 9.11
C ASN A 184 -13.90 -16.88 7.64
N THR A 185 -13.51 -15.95 6.77
CA THR A 185 -13.69 -16.04 5.31
C THR A 185 -12.34 -15.88 4.61
N ASN A 186 -12.33 -15.91 3.28
CA ASN A 186 -11.09 -15.74 2.52
C ASN A 186 -10.63 -14.28 2.48
N TYR A 187 -9.35 -14.04 2.65
CA TYR A 187 -8.73 -12.70 2.66
C TYR A 187 -7.38 -12.68 1.92
N LEU A 188 -7.03 -11.53 1.37
CA LEU A 188 -5.62 -11.19 1.15
C LEU A 188 -5.12 -10.40 2.34
N PHE A 189 -4.14 -10.92 3.09
CA PHE A 189 -3.44 -10.19 4.13
C PHE A 189 -2.24 -9.45 3.54
N VAL A 190 -1.98 -8.24 4.03
CA VAL A 190 -0.87 -7.38 3.59
C VAL A 190 -0.17 -6.82 4.81
N LYS A 191 1.16 -6.92 4.89
CA LYS A 191 1.92 -6.32 5.98
C LYS A 191 1.73 -4.80 5.96
N ARG A 192 1.41 -4.23 7.10
CA ARG A 192 1.19 -2.79 7.23
C ARG A 192 2.49 -2.00 7.38
N PHE A 193 3.53 -2.60 7.90
CA PHE A 193 4.82 -1.95 8.08
C PHE A 193 5.87 -2.67 7.25
N THR A 194 6.39 -1.96 6.27
CA THR A 194 7.49 -2.39 5.41
C THR A 194 8.41 -1.20 5.18
N ALA A 195 9.72 -1.40 5.24
CA ALA A 195 10.68 -0.34 4.96
C ALA A 195 10.77 -0.07 3.45
N LYS A 196 11.17 1.14 3.08
CA LYS A 196 11.38 1.47 1.66
C LYS A 196 12.51 0.68 1.01
N GLU A 197 13.48 0.34 1.83
CA GLU A 197 14.68 -0.40 1.46
C GLU A 197 14.43 -1.89 1.27
N GLU A 198 13.28 -2.41 1.75
CA GLU A 198 12.90 -3.79 1.51
C GLU A 198 12.64 -4.03 0.02
N HIS A 199 12.94 -5.24 -0.44
CA HIS A 199 12.74 -5.64 -1.83
C HIS A 199 11.31 -5.34 -2.30
N ARG A 200 10.31 -5.55 -1.44
CA ARG A 200 8.90 -5.25 -1.73
C ARG A 200 8.24 -4.44 -0.61
N ARG A 201 7.43 -3.46 -1.02
CA ARG A 201 6.56 -2.71 -0.13
C ARG A 201 5.26 -3.45 0.15
N LEU A 202 4.69 -4.06 -0.90
CA LEU A 202 3.44 -4.81 -0.82
C LEU A 202 3.75 -6.29 -0.54
N GLN A 203 4.00 -6.62 0.74
CA GLN A 203 4.20 -7.99 1.18
C GLN A 203 2.87 -8.58 1.62
N CYS A 204 2.37 -9.54 0.86
CA CYS A 204 1.03 -10.10 1.05
C CYS A 204 1.01 -11.62 1.15
N GLY A 205 -0.07 -12.17 1.69
CA GLY A 205 -0.30 -13.60 1.82
C GLY A 205 -1.76 -13.97 1.66
N VAL A 206 -2.00 -15.05 0.96
CA VAL A 206 -3.33 -15.64 0.74
C VAL A 206 -3.79 -16.36 2.00
N TYR A 207 -4.91 -15.93 2.59
CA TYR A 207 -5.62 -16.60 3.65
C TYR A 207 -6.87 -17.28 3.11
N LEU A 208 -7.02 -18.57 3.38
CA LEU A 208 -8.19 -19.39 2.96
C LEU A 208 -8.85 -19.98 4.20
N ALA A 209 -10.11 -19.62 4.46
CA ALA A 209 -10.89 -20.08 5.61
C ALA A 209 -11.01 -21.61 5.70
N ARG A 210 -11.07 -22.29 4.55
CA ARG A 210 -11.14 -23.77 4.50
C ARG A 210 -9.93 -24.48 5.12
N LYS A 211 -8.83 -23.78 5.39
CA LYS A 211 -7.68 -24.36 6.08
C LYS A 211 -7.83 -24.35 7.60
N HIS A 212 -8.80 -23.61 8.10
CA HIS A 212 -9.09 -23.43 9.53
C HIS A 212 -10.61 -23.51 9.77
N PRO A 213 -11.27 -24.62 9.32
CA PRO A 213 -12.73 -24.74 9.35
C PRO A 213 -13.30 -24.88 10.77
N GLU A 214 -12.44 -25.14 11.75
CA GLU A 214 -12.78 -25.22 13.17
C GLU A 214 -13.14 -23.88 13.80
N TYR A 215 -12.75 -22.76 13.19
CA TYR A 215 -13.03 -21.42 13.70
C TYR A 215 -14.13 -20.74 12.89
N ALA A 216 -15.13 -20.21 13.57
CA ALA A 216 -16.15 -19.35 12.93
C ALA A 216 -15.68 -17.90 12.77
N GLU A 217 -14.80 -17.46 13.65
CA GLU A 217 -14.27 -16.09 13.69
C GLU A 217 -12.75 -16.13 13.86
N ILE A 218 -12.10 -15.06 13.42
CA ILE A 218 -10.66 -14.83 13.57
C ILE A 218 -10.42 -13.39 14.02
N SER A 219 -9.20 -13.08 14.40
CA SER A 219 -8.76 -11.71 14.65
C SER A 219 -7.48 -11.39 13.86
N THR A 220 -7.26 -10.13 13.57
CA THR A 220 -6.05 -9.61 12.92
C THR A 220 -5.44 -8.48 13.72
N GLN A 221 -4.14 -8.57 13.97
CA GLN A 221 -3.40 -7.55 14.69
C GLN A 221 -3.19 -6.31 13.80
N ASN A 222 -3.15 -5.12 14.40
CA ASN A 222 -3.14 -3.83 13.69
C ASN A 222 -1.90 -3.54 12.83
N LYS A 223 -0.92 -4.45 12.81
CA LYS A 223 0.23 -4.41 11.88
C LYS A 223 -0.01 -5.20 10.59
N ILE A 224 -1.22 -5.76 10.43
CA ILE A 224 -1.72 -6.32 9.18
C ILE A 224 -2.82 -5.41 8.62
N ASN A 225 -2.88 -5.28 7.31
CA ASN A 225 -4.07 -4.90 6.58
C ASN A 225 -4.67 -6.15 5.94
N PHE A 226 -5.98 -6.13 5.67
CA PHE A 226 -6.66 -7.21 4.97
C PHE A 226 -7.68 -6.67 3.96
N ILE A 227 -7.83 -7.36 2.84
CA ILE A 227 -8.85 -7.04 1.85
C ILE A 227 -10.05 -7.94 2.07
N SER A 228 -11.22 -7.33 2.25
CA SER A 228 -12.52 -7.97 2.33
C SER A 228 -13.47 -7.43 1.26
N GLY A 229 -14.49 -8.20 0.91
CA GLY A 229 -15.56 -7.79 0.00
C GLY A 229 -16.86 -7.48 0.73
N LEU A 230 -17.86 -7.00 -0.02
CA LEU A 230 -19.27 -6.94 0.43
C LEU A 230 -19.87 -8.36 0.58
N ARG A 231 -19.26 -9.35 -0.05
CA ARG A 231 -19.54 -10.77 0.07
C ARG A 231 -18.23 -11.50 0.32
N GLU A 232 -18.32 -12.77 0.73
CA GLU A 232 -17.15 -13.64 0.83
C GLU A 232 -16.37 -13.66 -0.49
N LEU A 233 -15.06 -13.59 -0.41
CA LEU A 233 -14.18 -13.65 -1.57
C LEU A 233 -13.99 -15.11 -2.01
N SER A 234 -14.18 -15.39 -3.29
CA SER A 234 -13.76 -16.67 -3.84
C SER A 234 -12.24 -16.84 -3.79
N GLU A 235 -11.76 -18.07 -3.76
CA GLU A 235 -10.30 -18.32 -3.83
C GLU A 235 -9.69 -17.66 -5.07
N CYS A 236 -10.39 -17.69 -6.21
CA CYS A 236 -9.92 -17.06 -7.44
C CYS A 236 -9.71 -15.54 -7.26
N VAL A 237 -10.63 -14.87 -6.56
CA VAL A 237 -10.46 -13.42 -6.27
C VAL A 237 -9.25 -13.18 -5.38
N VAL A 238 -9.07 -13.96 -4.32
CA VAL A 238 -7.92 -13.76 -3.41
C VAL A 238 -6.59 -14.02 -4.11
N TYR A 239 -6.51 -15.08 -4.93
CA TYR A 239 -5.30 -15.35 -5.72
C TYR A 239 -5.07 -14.31 -6.82
N GLY A 240 -6.13 -13.75 -7.41
CA GLY A 240 -6.01 -12.66 -8.38
C GLY A 240 -5.54 -11.35 -7.75
N LEU A 241 -6.05 -11.03 -6.57
CA LEU A 241 -5.52 -9.92 -5.76
C LEU A 241 -4.06 -10.17 -5.38
N TYR A 242 -3.68 -11.41 -5.07
CA TYR A 242 -2.28 -11.75 -4.81
C TYR A 242 -1.42 -11.48 -6.04
N VAL A 243 -1.82 -11.89 -7.25
CA VAL A 243 -1.10 -11.58 -8.51
C VAL A 243 -0.87 -10.09 -8.62
N LEU A 244 -1.92 -9.30 -8.46
CA LEU A 244 -1.84 -7.83 -8.55
C LEU A 244 -0.85 -7.27 -7.53
N PHE A 245 -1.02 -7.59 -6.24
CA PHE A 245 -0.22 -7.04 -5.15
C PHE A 245 1.22 -7.55 -5.13
N ASN A 246 1.47 -8.76 -5.66
CA ASN A 246 2.80 -9.34 -5.74
C ASN A 246 3.49 -9.05 -7.08
N SER A 247 2.90 -8.26 -7.98
CA SER A 247 3.54 -7.82 -9.21
C SER A 247 4.50 -6.65 -8.97
N THR A 248 5.57 -6.62 -9.74
CA THR A 248 6.56 -5.52 -9.73
C THR A 248 5.92 -4.18 -10.10
N LEU A 249 5.02 -4.20 -11.09
CA LEU A 249 4.35 -2.99 -11.59
C LEU A 249 3.50 -2.33 -10.50
N TYR A 250 2.70 -3.11 -9.75
CA TYR A 250 1.82 -2.59 -8.70
C TYR A 250 2.60 -2.11 -7.47
N ASP A 251 3.67 -2.83 -7.09
CA ASP A 251 4.57 -2.41 -6.02
C ASP A 251 5.30 -1.09 -6.38
N SER A 252 5.74 -0.95 -7.64
CA SER A 252 6.38 0.27 -8.14
C SER A 252 5.42 1.46 -8.13
N TYR A 253 4.17 1.28 -8.58
CA TYR A 253 3.14 2.31 -8.48
C TYR A 253 2.95 2.76 -7.02
N TYR A 254 2.85 1.80 -6.11
CA TYR A 254 2.70 2.11 -4.69
C TYR A 254 3.92 2.88 -4.13
N ARG A 255 5.13 2.54 -4.54
CA ARG A 255 6.35 3.27 -4.13
C ARG A 255 6.37 4.72 -4.59
N ILE A 256 5.88 5.00 -5.79
CA ILE A 256 5.76 6.37 -6.30
C ILE A 256 4.76 7.16 -5.46
N LEU A 257 3.62 6.54 -5.11
CA LEU A 257 2.56 7.17 -4.32
C LEU A 257 2.96 7.36 -2.86
N ASN A 258 3.43 6.29 -2.20
CA ASN A 258 3.58 6.26 -0.75
C ASN A 258 4.91 6.86 -0.28
N GLY A 259 4.84 7.83 0.62
CA GLY A 259 5.96 8.51 1.26
C GLY A 259 6.22 8.09 2.71
N SER A 260 5.62 7.01 3.22
CA SER A 260 5.78 6.57 4.60
C SER A 260 6.25 5.13 4.72
N THR A 261 6.58 4.67 5.93
CA THR A 261 6.90 3.26 6.20
C THR A 261 5.65 2.40 6.38
N GLN A 262 4.47 3.00 6.43
CA GLN A 262 3.21 2.26 6.56
C GLN A 262 2.59 2.03 5.19
N VAL A 263 2.11 0.81 4.97
CA VAL A 263 1.20 0.49 3.87
C VAL A 263 -0.19 0.97 4.30
N ASN A 264 -0.58 2.14 3.77
CA ASN A 264 -1.77 2.83 4.19
C ASN A 264 -3.00 2.32 3.40
N SER A 265 -4.01 1.82 4.11
CA SER A 265 -5.23 1.30 3.49
C SER A 265 -5.98 2.34 2.65
N THR A 266 -5.94 3.62 3.03
CA THR A 266 -6.60 4.70 2.26
C THR A 266 -5.93 4.90 0.90
N GLU A 267 -4.58 4.83 0.84
CA GLU A 267 -3.84 4.95 -0.41
C GLU A 267 -4.11 3.74 -1.32
N ILE A 268 -4.02 2.54 -0.78
CA ILE A 268 -4.33 1.30 -1.53
C ILE A 268 -5.77 1.32 -2.07
N ASN A 269 -6.74 1.74 -1.27
CA ASN A 269 -8.13 1.85 -1.71
C ASN A 269 -8.36 2.91 -2.80
N SER A 270 -7.40 3.76 -3.08
CA SER A 270 -7.46 4.77 -4.15
C SER A 270 -6.62 4.40 -5.38
N MET A 271 -5.87 3.31 -5.32
CA MET A 271 -5.09 2.84 -6.47
C MET A 271 -6.00 2.19 -7.50
N PRO A 272 -5.65 2.34 -8.80
CA PRO A 272 -6.41 1.68 -9.86
C PRO A 272 -6.28 0.17 -9.78
N VAL A 273 -7.38 -0.50 -10.06
CA VAL A 273 -7.46 -1.98 -10.11
C VAL A 273 -8.19 -2.42 -11.38
N PRO A 274 -7.87 -3.61 -11.91
CA PRO A 274 -8.63 -4.17 -13.02
C PRO A 274 -10.07 -4.55 -12.58
N PRO A 275 -10.99 -4.72 -13.53
CA PRO A 275 -12.34 -5.22 -13.24
C PRO A 275 -12.31 -6.59 -12.52
N MET A 276 -13.34 -6.86 -11.73
CA MET A 276 -13.44 -8.09 -10.92
C MET A 276 -13.25 -9.37 -11.73
N ASN A 277 -13.81 -9.45 -12.94
CA ASN A 277 -13.64 -10.61 -13.82
C ASN A 277 -12.19 -10.83 -14.25
N THR A 278 -11.42 -9.76 -14.43
CA THR A 278 -9.98 -9.83 -14.71
C THR A 278 -9.20 -10.32 -13.48
N ILE A 279 -9.55 -9.83 -12.28
CA ILE A 279 -8.95 -10.32 -11.02
C ILE A 279 -9.22 -11.83 -10.88
N GLU A 280 -10.45 -12.28 -11.11
CA GLU A 280 -10.78 -13.70 -11.06
C GLU A 280 -10.01 -14.54 -12.09
N ALA A 281 -9.85 -14.02 -13.31
CA ALA A 281 -9.11 -14.69 -14.37
C ALA A 281 -7.62 -14.86 -14.01
N MET A 282 -6.97 -13.82 -13.52
CA MET A 282 -5.60 -13.86 -13.02
C MET A 282 -5.44 -14.91 -11.90
N GLY A 283 -6.40 -14.95 -10.97
CA GLY A 283 -6.37 -15.91 -9.87
C GLY A 283 -6.54 -17.36 -10.32
N LYS A 284 -7.43 -17.64 -11.28
CA LYS A 284 -7.57 -18.97 -11.90
C LYS A 284 -6.26 -19.41 -12.55
N GLU A 285 -5.58 -18.50 -13.21
CA GLU A 285 -4.29 -18.78 -13.84
C GLU A 285 -3.21 -19.10 -12.78
N LEU A 286 -3.10 -18.29 -11.72
CA LEU A 286 -2.14 -18.54 -10.64
C LEU A 286 -2.40 -19.88 -9.94
N ILE A 287 -3.66 -20.23 -9.67
CA ILE A 287 -4.05 -21.52 -9.07
C ILE A 287 -3.60 -22.69 -9.97
N ARG A 288 -3.72 -22.54 -11.29
CA ARG A 288 -3.29 -23.57 -12.28
C ARG A 288 -1.77 -23.72 -12.30
N VAL A 289 -1.04 -22.61 -12.32
CA VAL A 289 0.44 -22.59 -12.40
C VAL A 289 1.08 -23.06 -11.09
N ARG A 290 0.46 -22.79 -9.94
CA ARG A 290 0.92 -23.14 -8.59
C ARG A 290 2.29 -22.56 -8.19
N ASP A 291 2.74 -21.55 -8.88
CA ASP A 291 3.97 -20.80 -8.56
C ASP A 291 3.61 -19.38 -8.14
N MET A 292 3.85 -19.08 -6.87
CA MET A 292 3.52 -17.79 -6.26
C MET A 292 4.69 -16.77 -6.34
N SER A 293 5.67 -17.02 -7.19
CA SER A 293 6.81 -16.13 -7.39
C SER A 293 6.39 -14.78 -8.00
N GLU A 294 7.18 -13.75 -7.74
CA GLU A 294 7.03 -12.43 -8.34
C GLU A 294 7.04 -12.51 -9.88
N ALA A 295 7.99 -13.26 -10.44
CA ALA A 295 8.10 -13.44 -11.89
C ALA A 295 6.84 -14.03 -12.52
N THR A 296 6.22 -15.02 -11.86
CA THR A 296 4.94 -15.60 -12.30
C THR A 296 3.81 -14.57 -12.20
N CYS A 297 3.73 -13.81 -11.11
CA CYS A 297 2.74 -12.73 -10.97
C CYS A 297 2.91 -11.66 -12.06
N ASP A 298 4.13 -11.25 -12.36
CA ASP A 298 4.43 -10.29 -13.42
C ASP A 298 4.03 -10.81 -14.80
N ASN A 299 4.31 -12.08 -15.09
CA ASN A 299 3.93 -12.69 -16.37
C ASN A 299 2.41 -12.80 -16.52
N ILE A 300 1.70 -13.20 -15.47
CA ILE A 300 0.23 -13.26 -15.50
C ILE A 300 -0.33 -11.85 -15.69
N LEU A 301 0.08 -10.86 -14.87
CA LEU A 301 -0.42 -9.50 -14.96
C LEU A 301 -0.22 -8.90 -16.35
N ARG A 302 0.96 -9.10 -16.96
CA ARG A 302 1.31 -8.59 -18.29
C ARG A 302 0.33 -9.04 -19.39
N SER A 303 -0.35 -10.17 -19.20
CA SER A 303 -1.34 -10.68 -20.16
C SER A 303 -2.68 -9.93 -20.11
N TYR A 304 -2.88 -9.05 -19.10
CA TYR A 304 -4.13 -8.33 -18.85
C TYR A 304 -3.99 -6.80 -18.88
N ILE A 305 -2.81 -6.26 -19.18
CA ILE A 305 -2.54 -4.81 -19.28
C ILE A 305 -2.52 -4.29 -20.72
#